data_ef0100a3738c2702dbba8fce36ce7122
#
_entry.id   ef0100a3738c2702dbba8fce36ce7122
#
_cell.length_a   1.000
_cell.length_b   1.000
_cell.length_c   1.000
_cell.angle_alpha   90.00
_cell.angle_beta   90.00
_cell.angle_gamma   90.00
#
_symmetry.space_group_name_H-M   'P 1'
#
loop_
_entity.id
_entity.type
_entity.pdbx_description
1 polymer ?
#
loop_
_entity_poly.entity_id
_entity_poly.type
_entity_poly.pdbx_seq_one_letter_code
_entity_poly.pdbx_strand_id
1 'polypeptide(L)'
;MELKVCTFNVRSVYLGQDGVNSFLFRSGMILEKIRRESPDLICFQEVIDPIRTFFENHLDGYDLYGYGRNADRRGEGVTIAVKHGLFTLISFESFWLSPTPNVPATRYPGQSSCPRICPVCVFMTGEGKLLRVAGIHLDHVSDDARILGIKLVMEYLAKKESELKADATLVLGDFNARETSETMKWVDENTVFPLIEVTGETGPTFHWWGRLVPDSNDPPRKIDFIYLDPESAKSARELEVCHDVEQGIYLSDHYPFTIKFDL
;
A
#
# COMPACT_ATOMS: atom_id res chain seq x y z
N MET A 1 -19.97 -9.09 -4.09
CA MET A 1 -19.92 -7.62 -4.13
C MET A 1 -18.69 -7.19 -4.91
N GLU A 2 -18.84 -6.32 -5.95
CA GLU A 2 -17.67 -5.74 -6.65
C GLU A 2 -17.01 -4.71 -5.76
N LEU A 3 -15.68 -4.74 -5.67
CA LEU A 3 -14.84 -3.78 -4.96
C LEU A 3 -13.81 -3.16 -5.91
N LYS A 4 -13.68 -1.83 -5.90
CA LYS A 4 -12.59 -1.09 -6.52
C LYS A 4 -11.55 -0.73 -5.44
N VAL A 5 -10.34 -1.25 -5.56
CA VAL A 5 -9.26 -1.02 -4.60
C VAL A 5 -8.11 -0.26 -5.25
N CYS A 6 -7.42 0.56 -4.46
CA CYS A 6 -6.34 1.42 -4.90
C CYS A 6 -5.10 1.26 -4.02
N THR A 7 -3.91 1.24 -4.61
CA THR A 7 -2.65 1.50 -3.87
C THR A 7 -2.10 2.85 -4.29
N PHE A 8 -1.63 3.62 -3.33
CA PHE A 8 -1.15 4.97 -3.57
C PHE A 8 -0.05 5.41 -2.59
N ASN A 9 1.20 5.30 -3.00
CA ASN A 9 2.27 6.02 -2.30
C ASN A 9 2.10 7.52 -2.56
N VAL A 10 1.68 8.26 -1.53
CA VAL A 10 1.35 9.69 -1.65
C VAL A 10 2.58 10.60 -1.60
N ARG A 11 3.76 10.05 -1.44
CA ARG A 11 4.99 10.79 -1.21
C ARG A 11 4.89 11.74 -0.01
N SER A 12 5.69 11.52 0.98
CA SER A 12 5.78 12.32 2.20
C SER A 12 6.16 13.79 1.91
N VAL A 13 6.08 14.65 2.90
CA VAL A 13 6.46 16.06 2.77
C VAL A 13 7.95 16.21 3.04
N TYR A 14 8.73 16.48 1.99
CA TYR A 14 10.15 16.81 2.07
C TYR A 14 10.33 18.27 1.67
N LEU A 15 10.39 19.16 2.68
CA LEU A 15 10.52 20.58 2.46
C LEU A 15 11.75 20.91 1.60
N GLY A 16 11.52 21.60 0.48
CA GLY A 16 12.55 22.04 -0.45
C GLY A 16 13.07 20.99 -1.43
N GLN A 17 12.71 19.70 -1.31
CA GLN A 17 13.17 18.65 -2.23
C GLN A 17 12.24 18.45 -3.43
N ASP A 18 10.93 18.50 -3.22
CA ASP A 18 9.94 18.18 -4.25
C ASP A 18 9.49 19.43 -5.06
N GLY A 19 9.89 20.64 -4.66
CA GLY A 19 9.61 21.88 -5.39
C GLY A 19 8.11 22.07 -5.65
N VAL A 20 7.75 22.23 -6.92
CA VAL A 20 6.34 22.37 -7.36
C VAL A 20 5.51 21.10 -7.09
N ASN A 21 6.15 19.97 -6.90
CA ASN A 21 5.51 18.70 -6.55
C ASN A 21 5.38 18.48 -5.03
N SER A 22 5.62 19.51 -4.19
CA SER A 22 5.37 19.36 -2.76
C SER A 22 3.90 19.04 -2.49
N PHE A 23 3.61 18.33 -1.40
CA PHE A 23 2.25 17.89 -1.06
C PHE A 23 1.24 19.05 -1.05
N LEU A 24 1.68 20.24 -0.63
CA LEU A 24 0.83 21.44 -0.60
C LEU A 24 0.20 21.75 -1.97
N PHE A 25 0.97 21.64 -3.06
CA PHE A 25 0.48 22.00 -4.40
C PHE A 25 -0.35 20.87 -5.04
N ARG A 26 -0.08 19.61 -4.71
CA ARG A 26 -0.75 18.44 -5.32
C ARG A 26 -1.91 17.88 -4.48
N SER A 27 -2.06 18.32 -3.24
CA SER A 27 -3.08 17.81 -2.32
C SER A 27 -4.52 17.92 -2.85
N GLY A 28 -4.84 19.06 -3.51
CA GLY A 28 -6.14 19.25 -4.17
C GLY A 28 -6.38 18.28 -5.33
N MET A 29 -5.37 18.07 -6.17
CA MET A 29 -5.42 17.11 -7.29
C MET A 29 -5.60 15.67 -6.78
N ILE A 30 -4.93 15.32 -5.67
CA ILE A 30 -5.10 14.01 -5.02
C ILE A 30 -6.55 13.79 -4.59
N LEU A 31 -7.15 14.75 -3.90
CA LEU A 31 -8.56 14.65 -3.48
C LEU A 31 -9.51 14.57 -4.66
N GLU A 32 -9.31 15.38 -5.70
CA GLU A 32 -10.12 15.36 -6.90
C GLU A 32 -10.01 14.01 -7.62
N LYS A 33 -8.80 13.47 -7.75
CA LYS A 33 -8.58 12.15 -8.34
C LYS A 33 -9.30 11.07 -7.54
N ILE A 34 -9.19 11.04 -6.21
CA ILE A 34 -9.87 10.07 -5.37
C ILE A 34 -11.40 10.20 -5.51
N ARG A 35 -11.95 11.42 -5.53
CA ARG A 35 -13.38 11.63 -5.74
C ARG A 35 -13.85 11.11 -7.09
N ARG A 36 -13.09 11.33 -8.16
CA ARG A 36 -13.40 10.89 -9.52
C ARG A 36 -13.34 9.37 -9.64
N GLU A 37 -12.29 8.75 -9.16
CA GLU A 37 -12.10 7.29 -9.21
C GLU A 37 -12.98 6.56 -8.20
N SER A 38 -13.28 7.21 -7.09
CA SER A 38 -14.16 6.70 -6.04
C SER A 38 -13.85 5.26 -5.63
N PRO A 39 -12.59 4.90 -5.30
CA PRO A 39 -12.27 3.54 -4.89
C PRO A 39 -12.94 3.21 -3.56
N ASP A 40 -13.31 1.95 -3.35
CA ASP A 40 -13.95 1.48 -2.12
C ASP A 40 -12.96 1.33 -0.97
N LEU A 41 -11.70 1.05 -1.34
CA LEU A 41 -10.58 0.93 -0.42
C LEU A 41 -9.31 1.53 -1.05
N ILE A 42 -8.53 2.24 -0.24
CA ILE A 42 -7.23 2.80 -0.64
C ILE A 42 -6.19 2.41 0.40
N CYS A 43 -5.05 1.89 -0.05
CA CYS A 43 -3.87 1.74 0.79
C CYS A 43 -2.87 2.85 0.45
N PHE A 44 -2.75 3.81 1.33
CA PHE A 44 -1.78 4.89 1.23
C PHE A 44 -0.46 4.53 1.90
N GLN A 45 0.66 4.86 1.26
CA GLN A 45 2.01 4.80 1.84
C GLN A 45 2.56 6.22 2.03
N GLU A 46 3.57 6.36 2.89
CA GLU A 46 4.24 7.62 3.25
C GLU A 46 3.34 8.66 3.93
N VAL A 47 2.28 8.24 4.59
CA VAL A 47 1.37 9.14 5.30
C VAL A 47 2.02 9.59 6.61
N ILE A 48 2.47 10.84 6.66
CA ILE A 48 2.92 11.53 7.90
C ILE A 48 1.77 12.30 8.55
N ASP A 49 1.96 12.72 9.81
CA ASP A 49 0.91 13.42 10.57
C ASP A 49 0.24 14.60 9.81
N PRO A 50 0.96 15.50 9.12
CA PRO A 50 0.32 16.58 8.34
C PRO A 50 -0.56 16.06 7.20
N ILE A 51 -0.14 15.00 6.50
CA ILE A 51 -0.92 14.39 5.41
C ILE A 51 -2.15 13.68 5.99
N ARG A 52 -1.96 12.97 7.11
CA ARG A 52 -3.07 12.31 7.82
C ARG A 52 -4.12 13.32 8.25
N THR A 53 -3.72 14.41 8.91
CA THR A 53 -4.64 15.48 9.32
C THR A 53 -5.34 16.11 8.12
N PHE A 54 -4.64 16.28 7.00
CA PHE A 54 -5.25 16.77 5.77
C PHE A 54 -6.32 15.80 5.26
N PHE A 55 -6.05 14.50 5.22
CA PHE A 55 -7.06 13.50 4.80
C PHE A 55 -8.23 13.40 5.77
N GLU A 56 -8.00 13.44 7.08
CA GLU A 56 -9.06 13.45 8.10
C GLU A 56 -10.01 14.66 7.94
N ASN A 57 -9.51 15.79 7.44
CA ASN A 57 -10.29 17.01 7.27
C ASN A 57 -10.90 17.18 5.87
N HIS A 58 -10.40 16.49 4.84
CA HIS A 58 -10.77 16.80 3.45
C HIS A 58 -11.11 15.57 2.59
N LEU A 59 -10.75 14.35 3.03
CA LEU A 59 -11.10 13.11 2.36
C LEU A 59 -12.45 12.63 2.87
N ASP A 60 -13.51 13.39 2.51
CA ASP A 60 -14.85 13.11 2.94
C ASP A 60 -15.33 11.72 2.47
N GLY A 61 -16.03 11.02 3.35
CA GLY A 61 -16.62 9.72 3.03
C GLY A 61 -15.69 8.53 3.21
N TYR A 62 -14.54 8.69 3.89
CA TYR A 62 -13.62 7.59 4.20
C TYR A 62 -13.24 7.53 5.67
N ASP A 63 -13.20 6.30 6.21
CA ASP A 63 -12.58 5.98 7.50
C ASP A 63 -11.12 5.61 7.29
N LEU A 64 -10.20 6.08 8.16
CA LEU A 64 -8.76 5.93 8.05
C LEU A 64 -8.19 5.05 9.17
N TYR A 65 -7.49 3.97 8.82
CA TYR A 65 -6.86 3.02 9.75
C TYR A 65 -5.35 2.93 9.49
N GLY A 66 -4.55 3.17 10.51
CA GLY A 66 -3.08 3.16 10.44
C GLY A 66 -2.46 4.19 11.35
N TYR A 67 -1.15 4.10 11.53
CA TYR A 67 -0.34 5.09 12.27
C TYR A 67 1.10 5.08 11.74
N GLY A 68 1.91 6.05 12.19
CA GLY A 68 3.30 6.19 11.77
C GLY A 68 4.22 5.12 12.36
N ARG A 69 5.33 4.87 11.69
CA ARG A 69 6.29 3.78 11.96
C ARG A 69 7.23 4.02 13.15
N ASN A 70 7.30 5.25 13.70
CA ASN A 70 8.17 5.57 14.82
C ASN A 70 7.64 5.02 16.16
N ALA A 71 8.46 5.04 17.19
CA ALA A 71 8.10 4.53 18.51
C ALA A 71 6.90 5.25 19.15
N ASP A 72 6.74 6.53 18.83
CA ASP A 72 5.61 7.37 19.25
C ASP A 72 4.39 7.27 18.31
N ARG A 73 4.45 6.34 17.34
CA ARG A 73 3.42 6.13 16.28
C ARG A 73 3.25 7.31 15.33
N ARG A 74 4.24 8.19 15.24
CA ARG A 74 4.34 9.27 14.27
C ARG A 74 5.27 8.92 13.12
N GLY A 75 5.50 9.89 12.21
CA GLY A 75 6.30 9.71 10.99
C GLY A 75 5.53 8.99 9.90
N GLU A 76 6.25 8.55 8.89
CA GLU A 76 5.63 7.89 7.74
C GLU A 76 4.93 6.59 8.15
N GLY A 77 3.68 6.46 7.75
CA GLY A 77 2.86 5.29 7.99
C GLY A 77 2.25 4.72 6.72
N VAL A 78 1.71 3.52 6.85
CA VAL A 78 0.78 2.93 5.89
C VAL A 78 -0.62 3.13 6.45
N THR A 79 -1.54 3.63 5.63
CA THR A 79 -2.91 3.93 6.05
C THR A 79 -3.90 3.27 5.10
N ILE A 80 -4.81 2.49 5.64
CA ILE A 80 -5.93 1.89 4.91
C ILE A 80 -7.13 2.81 5.07
N ALA A 81 -7.65 3.32 3.97
CA ALA A 81 -8.86 4.11 3.91
C ALA A 81 -9.98 3.29 3.27
N VAL A 82 -11.19 3.33 3.84
CA VAL A 82 -12.36 2.63 3.31
C VAL A 82 -13.56 3.57 3.30
N LYS A 83 -14.44 3.44 2.29
CA LYS A 83 -15.66 4.23 2.22
C LYS A 83 -16.56 4.03 3.45
N HIS A 84 -17.08 5.13 3.96
CA HIS A 84 -18.05 5.12 5.07
C HIS A 84 -19.25 4.20 4.78
N GLY A 85 -19.62 3.39 5.74
CA GLY A 85 -20.81 2.55 5.69
C GLY A 85 -20.71 1.34 4.76
N LEU A 86 -19.62 1.19 4.01
CA LEU A 86 -19.42 0.01 3.16
C LEU A 86 -19.06 -1.22 3.96
N PHE A 87 -18.28 -1.03 5.03
CA PHE A 87 -17.77 -2.08 5.88
C PHE A 87 -17.97 -1.77 7.37
N THR A 88 -18.06 -2.83 8.17
CA THR A 88 -17.86 -2.78 9.62
C THR A 88 -16.47 -3.27 9.94
N LEU A 89 -15.66 -2.47 10.64
CA LEU A 89 -14.35 -2.91 11.14
C LEU A 89 -14.54 -3.97 12.23
N ILE A 90 -13.97 -5.15 12.01
CA ILE A 90 -13.96 -6.25 12.98
C ILE A 90 -12.69 -6.22 13.83
N SER A 91 -11.53 -6.00 13.18
CA SER A 91 -10.26 -5.85 13.89
C SER A 91 -9.29 -4.96 13.12
N PHE A 92 -8.45 -4.26 13.88
CA PHE A 92 -7.30 -3.52 13.39
C PHE A 92 -6.08 -3.88 14.23
N GLU A 93 -5.05 -4.38 13.57
CA GLU A 93 -3.74 -4.65 14.15
C GLU A 93 -2.67 -3.97 13.30
N SER A 94 -1.56 -3.60 13.90
CA SER A 94 -0.39 -3.11 13.15
C SER A 94 0.87 -3.51 13.90
N PHE A 95 1.86 -4.00 13.17
CA PHE A 95 3.11 -4.52 13.74
C PHE A 95 4.31 -4.06 12.92
N TRP A 96 5.49 -4.04 13.56
CA TRP A 96 6.73 -3.68 12.88
C TRP A 96 7.30 -4.88 12.11
N LEU A 97 7.76 -4.63 10.90
CA LEU A 97 8.46 -5.61 10.08
C LEU A 97 9.89 -5.76 10.62
N SER A 98 10.05 -6.60 11.64
CA SER A 98 11.27 -6.79 12.41
C SER A 98 11.27 -8.13 13.13
N PRO A 99 12.41 -8.58 13.72
CA PRO A 99 12.47 -9.79 14.54
C PRO A 99 11.61 -9.71 15.82
N THR A 100 11.21 -8.49 16.23
CA THR A 100 10.39 -8.22 17.40
C THR A 100 9.18 -7.36 17.00
N PRO A 101 8.18 -7.93 16.28
CA PRO A 101 7.13 -7.16 15.63
C PRO A 101 6.24 -6.34 16.57
N ASN A 102 6.18 -6.69 17.84
CA ASN A 102 5.41 -5.98 18.88
C ASN A 102 6.24 -4.90 19.61
N VAL A 103 7.53 -4.76 19.29
CA VAL A 103 8.39 -3.72 19.90
C VAL A 103 8.51 -2.54 18.93
N PRO A 104 8.04 -1.35 19.33
CA PRO A 104 8.00 -0.19 18.44
C PRO A 104 9.35 0.20 17.85
N ALA A 105 9.32 0.60 16.58
CA ALA A 105 10.44 1.11 15.80
C ALA A 105 11.65 0.16 15.66
N THR A 106 11.46 -1.13 15.90
CA THR A 106 12.50 -2.14 15.65
C THR A 106 12.67 -2.42 14.15
N ARG A 107 13.84 -2.94 13.77
CA ARG A 107 14.25 -3.15 12.37
C ARG A 107 15.04 -4.45 12.24
N TYR A 108 15.09 -5.01 11.04
CA TYR A 108 16.02 -6.09 10.72
C TYR A 108 17.46 -5.59 10.63
N PRO A 109 18.46 -6.43 10.90
CA PRO A 109 19.85 -6.11 10.60
C PRO A 109 20.03 -5.78 9.11
N GLY A 110 20.80 -4.75 8.79
CA GLY A 110 21.03 -4.30 7.41
C GLY A 110 19.90 -3.51 6.76
N GLN A 111 18.75 -3.39 7.42
CA GLN A 111 17.65 -2.52 6.99
C GLN A 111 18.08 -1.05 6.99
N SER A 112 17.42 -0.23 6.17
CA SER A 112 17.56 1.23 6.21
C SER A 112 17.30 1.79 7.63
N SER A 113 17.58 3.08 7.84
CA SER A 113 17.26 3.75 9.11
C SER A 113 15.74 3.83 9.40
N CYS A 114 14.92 3.48 8.43
CA CYS A 114 13.47 3.56 8.48
C CYS A 114 12.83 2.27 9.02
N PRO A 115 12.20 2.23 10.20
CA PRO A 115 11.33 1.13 10.57
C PRO A 115 10.20 0.96 9.55
N ARG A 116 9.71 -0.26 9.38
CA ARG A 116 8.57 -0.56 8.49
C ARG A 116 7.46 -1.21 9.31
N ILE A 117 6.21 -0.90 8.98
CA ILE A 117 5.03 -1.42 9.66
C ILE A 117 4.05 -1.99 8.63
N CYS A 118 3.22 -2.92 9.08
CA CYS A 118 2.13 -3.47 8.32
C CYS A 118 0.83 -3.31 9.12
N PRO A 119 -0.07 -2.39 8.75
CA PRO A 119 -1.43 -2.38 9.25
C PRO A 119 -2.22 -3.54 8.61
N VAL A 120 -3.00 -4.23 9.42
CA VAL A 120 -3.93 -5.27 8.97
C VAL A 120 -5.32 -4.97 9.53
N CYS A 121 -6.28 -4.84 8.62
CA CYS A 121 -7.70 -4.69 8.97
C CYS A 121 -8.47 -5.95 8.58
N VAL A 122 -9.46 -6.30 9.36
CA VAL A 122 -10.52 -7.23 8.97
C VAL A 122 -11.83 -6.46 8.95
N PHE A 123 -12.47 -6.47 7.81
CA PHE A 123 -13.74 -5.79 7.56
C PHE A 123 -14.83 -6.81 7.30
N MET A 124 -16.07 -6.49 7.69
CA MET A 124 -17.25 -7.28 7.37
C MET A 124 -18.20 -6.44 6.50
N THR A 125 -18.67 -7.00 5.40
CA THR A 125 -19.69 -6.41 4.54
C THR A 125 -21.08 -6.51 5.16
N GLY A 126 -22.05 -5.78 4.63
CA GLY A 126 -23.46 -5.90 5.03
C GLY A 126 -24.06 -7.30 4.80
N GLU A 127 -23.43 -8.11 3.93
CA GLU A 127 -23.82 -9.50 3.66
C GLU A 127 -23.10 -10.52 4.58
N GLY A 128 -22.26 -10.04 5.49
CA GLY A 128 -21.51 -10.88 6.44
C GLY A 128 -20.22 -11.49 5.90
N LYS A 129 -19.76 -11.12 4.70
CA LYS A 129 -18.50 -11.56 4.15
C LYS A 129 -17.34 -10.81 4.80
N LEU A 130 -16.21 -11.49 4.99
CA LEU A 130 -15.01 -10.96 5.63
C LEU A 130 -13.91 -10.66 4.59
N LEU A 131 -13.43 -9.41 4.59
CA LEU A 131 -12.28 -8.95 3.83
C LEU A 131 -11.11 -8.66 4.78
N ARG A 132 -9.98 -9.35 4.59
CA ARG A 132 -8.72 -9.04 5.29
C ARG A 132 -7.82 -8.22 4.38
N VAL A 133 -7.30 -7.12 4.88
CA VAL A 133 -6.45 -6.18 4.12
C VAL A 133 -5.16 -5.95 4.89
N ALA A 134 -4.02 -6.21 4.25
CA ALA A 134 -2.69 -5.90 4.76
C ALA A 134 -2.01 -4.84 3.89
N GLY A 135 -1.67 -3.70 4.47
CA GLY A 135 -0.97 -2.62 3.79
C GLY A 135 0.55 -2.77 3.88
N ILE A 136 1.26 -2.59 2.78
CA ILE A 136 2.70 -2.80 2.66
C ILE A 136 3.42 -1.51 2.29
N HIS A 137 4.56 -1.26 2.95
CA HIS A 137 5.64 -0.38 2.49
C HIS A 137 6.97 -0.97 2.98
N LEU A 138 7.61 -1.77 2.13
CA LEU A 138 8.82 -2.52 2.48
C LEU A 138 10.07 -1.63 2.50
N ASP A 139 11.21 -2.18 2.92
CA ASP A 139 12.48 -1.44 3.00
C ASP A 139 13.00 -1.08 1.60
N HIS A 140 13.51 0.15 1.44
CA HIS A 140 14.00 0.65 0.16
C HIS A 140 15.50 0.33 -0.09
N VAL A 141 16.21 -0.24 0.89
CA VAL A 141 17.66 -0.49 0.80
C VAL A 141 17.97 -1.98 0.68
N SER A 142 17.46 -2.80 1.61
CA SER A 142 17.90 -4.18 1.80
C SER A 142 16.89 -5.20 1.26
N ASP A 143 17.31 -6.04 0.29
CA ASP A 143 16.51 -7.18 -0.17
C ASP A 143 16.23 -8.17 0.96
N ASP A 144 17.24 -8.47 1.80
CA ASP A 144 17.07 -9.37 2.95
C ASP A 144 15.98 -8.87 3.90
N ALA A 145 15.98 -7.55 4.19
CA ALA A 145 14.97 -6.95 5.05
C ALA A 145 13.57 -6.97 4.40
N ARG A 146 13.46 -6.80 3.07
CA ARG A 146 12.22 -6.95 2.32
C ARG A 146 11.68 -8.37 2.41
N ILE A 147 12.53 -9.36 2.13
CA ILE A 147 12.17 -10.79 2.18
C ILE A 147 11.73 -11.18 3.60
N LEU A 148 12.49 -10.82 4.63
CA LEU A 148 12.14 -11.10 6.02
C LEU A 148 10.85 -10.38 6.43
N GLY A 149 10.65 -9.15 5.98
CA GLY A 149 9.44 -8.37 6.25
C GLY A 149 8.21 -8.99 5.63
N ILE A 150 8.24 -9.33 4.33
CA ILE A 150 7.09 -9.93 3.67
C ILE A 150 6.82 -11.36 4.16
N LYS A 151 7.86 -12.12 4.50
CA LYS A 151 7.72 -13.43 5.15
C LYS A 151 6.95 -13.33 6.46
N LEU A 152 7.29 -12.37 7.32
CA LEU A 152 6.56 -12.13 8.57
C LEU A 152 5.09 -11.81 8.30
N VAL A 153 4.78 -11.03 7.26
CA VAL A 153 3.38 -10.75 6.86
C VAL A 153 2.66 -12.02 6.45
N MET A 154 3.28 -12.88 5.61
CA MET A 154 2.67 -14.14 5.18
C MET A 154 2.44 -15.10 6.35
N GLU A 155 3.40 -15.22 7.28
CA GLU A 155 3.26 -16.03 8.50
C GLU A 155 2.12 -15.49 9.40
N TYR A 156 2.02 -14.17 9.53
CA TYR A 156 0.92 -13.54 10.26
C TYR A 156 -0.44 -13.83 9.59
N LEU A 157 -0.54 -13.67 8.28
CA LEU A 157 -1.77 -13.95 7.53
C LEU A 157 -2.18 -15.42 7.64
N ALA A 158 -1.26 -16.37 7.51
CA ALA A 158 -1.52 -17.79 7.67
C ALA A 158 -2.05 -18.13 9.07
N LYS A 159 -1.46 -17.55 10.10
CA LYS A 159 -1.94 -17.69 11.48
C LYS A 159 -3.36 -17.14 11.62
N LYS A 160 -3.60 -15.90 11.14
CA LYS A 160 -4.92 -15.26 11.24
C LYS A 160 -6.00 -15.98 10.44
N GLU A 161 -5.64 -16.57 9.31
CA GLU A 161 -6.55 -17.39 8.51
C GLU A 161 -7.00 -18.65 9.27
N SER A 162 -6.10 -19.26 10.07
CA SER A 162 -6.46 -20.38 10.93
C SER A 162 -7.34 -19.98 12.13
N GLU A 163 -7.26 -18.74 12.60
CA GLU A 163 -8.09 -18.20 13.70
C GLU A 163 -9.47 -17.74 13.20
N LEU A 164 -9.51 -17.05 12.08
CA LEU A 164 -10.71 -16.51 11.44
C LEU A 164 -10.52 -16.51 9.92
N LYS A 165 -11.17 -17.42 9.23
CA LYS A 165 -11.13 -17.49 7.78
C LYS A 165 -11.79 -16.24 7.17
N ALA A 166 -11.08 -15.56 6.26
CA ALA A 166 -11.65 -14.48 5.46
C ALA A 166 -12.21 -15.01 4.13
N ASP A 167 -13.23 -14.33 3.58
CA ASP A 167 -13.74 -14.63 2.24
C ASP A 167 -12.80 -14.11 1.15
N ALA A 168 -12.07 -13.02 1.43
CA ALA A 168 -10.98 -12.53 0.61
C ALA A 168 -9.84 -11.98 1.46
N THR A 169 -8.59 -12.12 0.99
CA THR A 169 -7.41 -11.49 1.57
C THR A 169 -6.66 -10.69 0.51
N LEU A 170 -6.39 -9.43 0.83
CA LEU A 170 -5.75 -8.44 -0.01
C LEU A 170 -4.44 -7.98 0.63
N VAL A 171 -3.33 -8.01 -0.11
CA VAL A 171 -2.04 -7.42 0.27
C VAL A 171 -1.65 -6.43 -0.81
N LEU A 172 -1.44 -5.17 -0.44
CA LEU A 172 -1.17 -4.13 -1.43
C LEU A 172 -0.26 -3.03 -0.87
N GLY A 173 0.47 -2.38 -1.77
CA GLY A 173 1.31 -1.24 -1.41
C GLY A 173 2.61 -1.17 -2.19
N ASP A 174 3.56 -0.42 -1.62
CA ASP A 174 4.91 -0.24 -2.14
C ASP A 174 5.85 -1.30 -1.57
N PHE A 175 6.26 -2.22 -2.43
CA PHE A 175 7.19 -3.30 -2.07
C PHE A 175 8.65 -2.85 -2.13
N ASN A 176 8.95 -1.67 -2.71
CA ASN A 176 10.31 -1.19 -2.95
C ASN A 176 11.21 -2.24 -3.65
N ALA A 177 10.61 -3.12 -4.40
CA ALA A 177 11.22 -4.27 -5.04
C ALA A 177 10.81 -4.31 -6.51
N ARG A 178 11.78 -4.45 -7.42
CA ARG A 178 11.49 -4.65 -8.86
C ARG A 178 10.92 -6.04 -9.09
N GLU A 179 10.10 -6.21 -10.12
CA GLU A 179 9.50 -7.50 -10.51
C GLU A 179 10.52 -8.64 -10.61
N THR A 180 11.74 -8.33 -11.04
CA THR A 180 12.83 -9.32 -11.20
C THR A 180 13.70 -9.51 -9.95
N SER A 181 13.38 -8.87 -8.83
CA SER A 181 14.17 -8.95 -7.59
C SER A 181 14.02 -10.30 -6.88
N GLU A 182 14.99 -10.64 -6.03
CA GLU A 182 14.90 -11.83 -5.18
C GLU A 182 13.69 -11.75 -4.21
N THR A 183 13.31 -10.53 -3.79
CA THR A 183 12.10 -10.31 -2.99
C THR A 183 10.85 -10.78 -3.71
N MET A 184 10.66 -10.38 -4.98
CA MET A 184 9.44 -10.74 -5.72
C MET A 184 9.42 -12.23 -6.09
N LYS A 185 10.56 -12.80 -6.46
CA LYS A 185 10.69 -14.25 -6.65
C LYS A 185 10.25 -15.02 -5.40
N TRP A 186 10.71 -14.56 -4.21
CA TRP A 186 10.30 -15.19 -2.97
C TRP A 186 8.79 -15.09 -2.73
N VAL A 187 8.17 -13.94 -3.03
CA VAL A 187 6.72 -13.75 -2.90
C VAL A 187 5.96 -14.71 -3.81
N ASP A 188 6.40 -14.85 -5.06
CA ASP A 188 5.72 -15.71 -6.05
C ASP A 188 5.88 -17.21 -5.76
N GLU A 189 7.03 -17.61 -5.19
CA GLU A 189 7.35 -19.01 -4.89
C GLU A 189 6.92 -19.45 -3.48
N ASN A 190 6.47 -18.51 -2.61
CA ASN A 190 6.12 -18.86 -1.24
C ASN A 190 4.87 -19.74 -1.16
N THR A 191 4.88 -20.65 -0.19
CA THR A 191 3.76 -21.55 0.10
C THR A 191 3.14 -21.34 1.49
N VAL A 192 3.63 -20.34 2.24
CA VAL A 192 3.19 -20.07 3.61
C VAL A 192 1.77 -19.53 3.61
N PHE A 193 1.51 -18.54 2.76
CA PHE A 193 0.19 -17.99 2.49
C PHE A 193 0.13 -17.64 0.99
N PRO A 194 -0.47 -18.49 0.16
CA PRO A 194 -0.50 -18.29 -1.29
C PRO A 194 -1.25 -17.01 -1.66
N LEU A 195 -0.61 -16.18 -2.48
CA LEU A 195 -1.17 -14.96 -3.03
C LEU A 195 -0.87 -14.91 -4.53
N ILE A 196 -1.75 -14.30 -5.28
CA ILE A 196 -1.62 -14.09 -6.73
C ILE A 196 -1.49 -12.60 -6.99
N GLU A 197 -0.45 -12.23 -7.70
CA GLU A 197 -0.26 -10.87 -8.22
C GLU A 197 -1.32 -10.57 -9.27
N VAL A 198 -2.05 -9.45 -9.13
CA VAL A 198 -3.18 -9.10 -10.00
C VAL A 198 -3.01 -7.77 -10.71
N THR A 199 -1.84 -7.16 -10.63
CA THR A 199 -1.55 -5.88 -11.28
C THR A 199 -1.01 -6.02 -12.70
N GLY A 200 -0.55 -7.22 -13.09
CA GLY A 200 -0.14 -7.49 -14.46
C GLY A 200 0.85 -6.45 -15.03
N GLU A 201 0.67 -6.07 -16.28
CA GLU A 201 1.53 -5.11 -16.96
C GLU A 201 1.07 -3.66 -16.75
N THR A 202 1.26 -3.12 -15.52
CA THR A 202 1.02 -1.69 -15.22
C THR A 202 1.99 -0.76 -15.94
N GLY A 203 3.14 -1.26 -16.39
CA GLY A 203 4.30 -0.42 -16.62
C GLY A 203 4.91 0.11 -15.32
N PRO A 204 5.83 1.09 -15.40
CA PRO A 204 6.46 1.66 -14.22
C PRO A 204 5.45 2.36 -13.32
N THR A 205 5.47 2.03 -12.03
CA THR A 205 4.68 2.74 -11.01
C THR A 205 5.50 3.85 -10.33
N PHE A 206 6.82 3.72 -10.19
CA PHE A 206 7.71 4.76 -9.69
C PHE A 206 8.46 5.46 -10.83
N HIS A 207 8.35 6.78 -10.88
CA HIS A 207 8.90 7.61 -11.98
C HIS A 207 9.65 8.87 -11.50
N TRP A 208 9.70 9.10 -10.18
CA TRP A 208 10.35 10.25 -9.54
C TRP A 208 10.05 11.57 -10.25
N TRP A 209 8.78 11.98 -10.28
CA TRP A 209 8.31 13.21 -10.92
C TRP A 209 8.64 13.28 -12.43
N GLY A 210 8.63 12.16 -13.13
CA GLY A 210 9.02 12.09 -14.54
C GLY A 210 10.52 12.30 -14.80
N ARG A 211 11.36 12.27 -13.77
CA ARG A 211 12.82 12.48 -13.91
C ARG A 211 13.58 11.22 -14.30
N LEU A 212 13.02 10.04 -14.06
CA LEU A 212 13.62 8.79 -14.46
C LEU A 212 13.42 8.57 -15.97
N VAL A 213 14.48 8.20 -16.68
CA VAL A 213 14.47 8.02 -18.14
C VAL A 213 14.61 6.53 -18.44
N PRO A 214 13.77 5.94 -19.33
CA PRO A 214 13.74 4.50 -19.61
C PRO A 214 15.11 3.88 -19.92
N ASP A 215 15.94 4.56 -20.70
CA ASP A 215 17.25 4.05 -21.16
C ASP A 215 18.42 4.51 -20.26
N SER A 216 18.14 4.97 -19.05
CA SER A 216 19.16 5.39 -18.08
C SER A 216 19.63 4.26 -17.18
N ASN A 217 20.69 4.52 -16.38
CA ASN A 217 21.16 3.59 -15.34
C ASN A 217 20.16 3.40 -14.19
N ASP A 218 19.20 4.30 -14.05
CA ASP A 218 18.10 4.21 -13.07
C ASP A 218 16.76 4.49 -13.76
N PRO A 219 16.19 3.52 -14.50
CA PRO A 219 14.94 3.69 -15.21
C PRO A 219 13.73 3.71 -14.27
N PRO A 220 12.60 4.27 -14.74
CA PRO A 220 11.30 4.07 -14.09
C PRO A 220 11.05 2.57 -13.87
N ARG A 221 10.35 2.21 -12.78
CA ARG A 221 10.17 0.81 -12.39
C ARG A 221 8.83 0.55 -11.74
N LYS A 222 8.31 -0.65 -11.91
CA LYS A 222 7.19 -1.16 -11.14
C LYS A 222 7.72 -1.65 -9.79
N ILE A 223 7.21 -1.08 -8.70
CA ILE A 223 7.53 -1.43 -7.32
C ILE A 223 6.30 -1.44 -6.40
N ASP A 224 5.16 -1.05 -6.93
CA ASP A 224 3.87 -1.10 -6.24
C ASP A 224 3.06 -2.28 -6.78
N PHE A 225 2.43 -3.05 -5.90
CA PHE A 225 1.73 -4.27 -6.28
C PHE A 225 0.42 -4.43 -5.48
N ILE A 226 -0.50 -5.20 -6.08
CA ILE A 226 -1.70 -5.72 -5.42
C ILE A 226 -1.71 -7.24 -5.59
N TYR A 227 -1.87 -7.93 -4.47
CA TYR A 227 -2.01 -9.37 -4.38
C TYR A 227 -3.36 -9.73 -3.77
N LEU A 228 -3.99 -10.75 -4.30
CA LEU A 228 -5.21 -11.37 -3.76
C LEU A 228 -4.96 -12.84 -3.44
N ASP A 229 -5.74 -13.40 -2.54
CA ASP A 229 -5.81 -14.84 -2.39
C ASP A 229 -6.22 -15.50 -3.73
N PRO A 230 -5.90 -16.81 -3.96
CA PRO A 230 -6.10 -17.44 -5.26
C PRO A 230 -7.54 -17.48 -5.76
N GLU A 231 -8.53 -17.46 -4.86
CA GLU A 231 -9.94 -17.50 -5.27
C GLU A 231 -10.40 -16.12 -5.72
N SER A 232 -10.13 -15.08 -4.92
CA SER A 232 -10.48 -13.69 -5.24
C SER A 232 -9.74 -13.18 -6.49
N ALA A 233 -8.50 -13.63 -6.71
CA ALA A 233 -7.69 -13.25 -7.87
C ALA A 233 -8.32 -13.63 -9.21
N LYS A 234 -9.16 -14.68 -9.27
CA LYS A 234 -9.85 -15.10 -10.51
C LYS A 234 -10.82 -14.06 -11.05
N SER A 235 -11.31 -13.19 -10.19
CA SER A 235 -12.25 -12.11 -10.55
C SER A 235 -11.59 -10.75 -10.78
N ALA A 236 -10.26 -10.66 -10.59
CA ALA A 236 -9.51 -9.41 -10.77
C ALA A 236 -9.60 -8.90 -12.21
N ARG A 237 -9.90 -7.61 -12.36
CA ARG A 237 -10.14 -6.95 -13.64
C ARG A 237 -9.98 -5.44 -13.57
N GLU A 238 -10.06 -4.78 -14.73
CA GLU A 238 -10.10 -3.32 -14.86
C GLU A 238 -8.94 -2.62 -14.16
N LEU A 239 -7.70 -3.07 -14.44
CA LEU A 239 -6.51 -2.37 -14.01
C LEU A 239 -6.46 -0.98 -14.67
N GLU A 240 -6.38 0.06 -13.85
CA GLU A 240 -6.29 1.45 -14.30
C GLU A 240 -5.15 2.16 -13.57
N VAL A 241 -4.12 2.59 -14.31
CA VAL A 241 -3.00 3.37 -13.80
C VAL A 241 -3.27 4.87 -14.00
N CYS A 242 -3.11 5.64 -12.95
CA CYS A 242 -3.40 7.07 -12.95
C CYS A 242 -2.17 7.89 -13.31
N HIS A 243 -2.04 8.26 -14.58
CA HIS A 243 -0.96 9.09 -15.12
C HIS A 243 -1.25 10.61 -15.08
N ASP A 244 -2.10 11.07 -14.17
CA ASP A 244 -2.53 12.47 -14.12
C ASP A 244 -1.35 13.39 -13.80
N VAL A 245 -1.17 14.41 -14.66
CA VAL A 245 -0.18 15.47 -14.54
C VAL A 245 -0.82 16.78 -14.98
N GLU A 246 -0.80 17.79 -14.13
CA GLU A 246 -1.32 19.12 -14.45
C GLU A 246 -0.22 20.19 -14.35
N GLN A 247 0.10 20.84 -15.44
CA GLN A 247 1.14 21.89 -15.50
C GLN A 247 2.50 21.44 -14.94
N GLY A 248 2.86 20.15 -15.11
CA GLY A 248 4.09 19.56 -14.58
C GLY A 248 4.03 19.17 -13.12
N ILE A 249 2.86 19.26 -12.48
CA ILE A 249 2.60 18.77 -11.13
C ILE A 249 1.99 17.37 -11.23
N TYR A 250 2.60 16.41 -10.56
CA TYR A 250 2.16 15.02 -10.51
C TYR A 250 1.35 14.76 -9.23
N LEU A 251 0.52 13.71 -9.23
CA LEU A 251 -0.17 13.25 -8.01
C LEU A 251 0.83 12.81 -6.94
N SER A 252 1.90 12.11 -7.35
CA SER A 252 3.01 11.65 -6.52
C SER A 252 4.22 11.39 -7.43
N ASP A 253 5.35 10.97 -6.89
CA ASP A 253 6.47 10.38 -7.63
C ASP A 253 6.21 8.88 -7.96
N HIS A 254 5.08 8.35 -7.49
CA HIS A 254 4.47 7.10 -7.91
C HIS A 254 3.15 7.36 -8.65
N TYR A 255 2.83 6.50 -9.63
CA TYR A 255 1.50 6.46 -10.21
C TYR A 255 0.58 5.57 -9.37
N PRO A 256 -0.50 6.12 -8.77
CA PRO A 256 -1.51 5.28 -8.14
C PRO A 256 -2.25 4.45 -9.19
N PHE A 257 -2.72 3.28 -8.79
CA PHE A 257 -3.53 2.45 -9.68
C PHE A 257 -4.62 1.70 -8.93
N THR A 258 -5.64 1.31 -9.68
CA THR A 258 -6.81 0.61 -9.16
C THR A 258 -7.01 -0.71 -9.89
N ILE A 259 -7.61 -1.66 -9.19
CA ILE A 259 -8.22 -2.86 -9.76
C ILE A 259 -9.63 -3.03 -9.22
N LYS A 260 -10.43 -3.85 -9.90
CA LYS A 260 -11.69 -4.37 -9.38
C LYS A 260 -11.61 -5.87 -9.16
N PHE A 261 -12.31 -6.37 -8.15
CA PHE A 261 -12.52 -7.79 -7.92
C PHE A 261 -13.85 -8.04 -7.19
N ASP A 262 -14.30 -9.29 -7.15
CA ASP A 262 -15.53 -9.69 -6.48
C ASP A 262 -15.23 -10.33 -5.11
N LEU A 263 -15.84 -9.79 -4.06
CA LEU A 263 -15.87 -10.32 -2.70
C LEU A 263 -17.16 -11.10 -2.46
#